data_a91409c360ff80848b5f79f0e63ecabb
#
_entry.id   a91409c360ff80848b5f79f0e63ecabb
#
_cell.length_a   1.000
_cell.length_b   1.000
_cell.length_c   1.000
_cell.angle_alpha   90.00
_cell.angle_beta   90.00
_cell.angle_gamma   90.00
#
_symmetry.space_group_name_H-M   'P 1'
#
loop_
_entity.id
_entity.type
_entity.pdbx_description
1 polymer ?
#
loop_
_entity_poly.entity_id
_entity_poly.type
_entity_poly.pdbx_seq_one_letter_code
_entity_poly.pdbx_strand_id
1 'polypeptide(L)'
;MPTSEQRNSSLRVAMPRPVERALQRLGQDISTARRVRRLSQEDLAQRVGTSLSTVRRMEDGYPGTALHTFLRALHVLGRLNDVLQVMATENDVLGMELVREQLPQRVRTVRGSKPRVGRSPAAQEGTSDDADELEGF
;
A
#
# COMPACT_ATOMS: atom_id res chain seq x y z
N MET A 1 2.11 -22.31 -34.06
CA MET A 1 1.62 -21.71 -32.78
C MET A 1 2.37 -22.38 -31.63
N PRO A 2 3.13 -21.66 -30.83
CA PRO A 2 3.78 -22.25 -29.65
C PRO A 2 2.73 -22.68 -28.64
N THR A 3 2.86 -23.88 -28.11
CA THR A 3 1.98 -24.42 -27.08
C THR A 3 2.06 -23.59 -25.78
N SER A 4 1.04 -23.65 -24.96
CA SER A 4 1.01 -22.94 -23.67
C SER A 4 2.20 -23.27 -22.76
N GLU A 5 2.74 -24.49 -22.87
CA GLU A 5 3.93 -24.91 -22.15
C GLU A 5 5.21 -24.21 -22.62
N GLN A 6 5.36 -23.96 -23.90
CA GLN A 6 6.51 -23.23 -24.45
C GLN A 6 6.50 -21.74 -24.04
N ARG A 7 5.33 -21.13 -23.91
CA ARG A 7 5.21 -19.76 -23.38
C ARG A 7 5.59 -19.67 -21.91
N ASN A 8 5.21 -20.66 -21.11
CA ASN A 8 5.58 -20.70 -19.70
C ASN A 8 7.07 -20.96 -19.47
N SER A 9 7.72 -21.74 -20.33
CA SER A 9 9.15 -21.97 -20.23
C SER A 9 9.97 -20.75 -20.62
N SER A 10 9.54 -19.98 -21.61
CA SER A 10 10.23 -18.75 -22.01
C SER A 10 10.14 -17.64 -20.95
N LEU A 11 9.03 -17.56 -20.22
CA LEU A 11 8.88 -16.65 -19.08
C LEU A 11 9.80 -17.06 -17.90
N ARG A 12 10.02 -18.35 -17.69
CA ARG A 12 10.96 -18.85 -16.66
C ARG A 12 12.41 -18.55 -17.00
N VAL A 13 12.78 -18.68 -18.28
CA VAL A 13 14.14 -18.36 -18.76
C VAL A 13 14.46 -16.87 -18.65
N ALA A 14 13.43 -16.00 -18.70
CA ALA A 14 13.57 -14.55 -18.61
C ALA A 14 13.65 -14.01 -17.17
N MET A 15 13.56 -14.86 -16.13
CA MET A 15 13.64 -14.40 -14.76
C MET A 15 15.04 -13.90 -14.41
N PRO A 16 15.17 -12.65 -13.92
CA PRO A 16 16.45 -12.12 -13.47
C PRO A 16 17.02 -12.96 -12.31
N ARG A 17 18.31 -13.23 -12.32
CA ARG A 17 18.98 -13.97 -11.25
C ARG A 17 18.79 -13.35 -9.85
N PRO A 18 18.81 -12.03 -9.67
CA PRO A 18 18.53 -11.44 -8.36
C PRO A 18 17.15 -11.81 -7.81
N VAL A 19 16.13 -11.89 -8.68
CA VAL A 19 14.77 -12.29 -8.29
C VAL A 19 14.73 -13.77 -7.90
N GLU A 20 15.38 -14.63 -8.67
CA GLU A 20 15.48 -16.06 -8.37
C GLU A 20 16.14 -16.29 -7.00
N ARG A 21 17.25 -15.63 -6.74
CA ARG A 21 17.94 -15.69 -5.44
C ARG A 21 17.07 -15.16 -4.30
N ALA A 22 16.33 -14.09 -4.54
CA ALA A 22 15.41 -13.55 -3.55
C ALA A 22 14.30 -14.54 -3.20
N LEU A 23 13.73 -15.24 -4.20
CA LEU A 23 12.73 -16.26 -3.98
C LEU A 23 13.28 -17.43 -3.15
N GLN A 24 14.48 -17.91 -3.47
CA GLN A 24 15.13 -18.97 -2.70
C GLN A 24 15.42 -18.52 -1.27
N ARG A 25 15.91 -17.31 -1.08
CA ARG A 25 16.19 -16.77 0.25
C ARG A 25 14.91 -16.61 1.07
N LEU A 26 13.85 -16.05 0.49
CA LEU A 26 12.56 -15.90 1.15
C LEU A 26 11.97 -17.27 1.52
N GLY A 27 12.06 -18.25 0.63
CA GLY A 27 11.63 -19.62 0.92
C GLY A 27 12.36 -20.24 2.11
N GLN A 28 13.66 -20.09 2.17
CA GLN A 28 14.48 -20.55 3.30
C GLN A 28 14.13 -19.81 4.60
N ASP A 29 13.92 -18.53 4.54
CA ASP A 29 13.55 -17.71 5.71
C ASP A 29 12.16 -18.10 6.23
N ILE A 30 11.21 -18.38 5.34
CA ILE A 30 9.89 -18.93 5.72
C ILE A 30 10.03 -20.28 6.40
N SER A 31 10.83 -21.19 5.83
CA SER A 31 11.11 -22.52 6.41
C SER A 31 11.73 -22.38 7.81
N THR A 32 12.68 -21.49 7.97
CA THR A 32 13.31 -21.22 9.26
C THR A 32 12.31 -20.65 10.28
N ALA A 33 11.53 -19.63 9.86
CA ALA A 33 10.52 -19.02 10.72
C ALA A 33 9.45 -20.03 11.17
N ARG A 34 9.06 -20.94 10.30
CA ARG A 34 8.16 -22.05 10.60
C ARG A 34 8.75 -22.98 11.66
N ARG A 35 9.98 -23.44 11.43
CA ARG A 35 10.68 -24.39 12.33
C ARG A 35 10.91 -23.79 13.72
N VAL A 36 11.28 -22.53 13.79
CA VAL A 36 11.44 -21.80 15.06
C VAL A 36 10.14 -21.82 15.87
N ARG A 37 9.00 -21.78 15.18
CA ARG A 37 7.67 -21.85 15.81
C ARG A 37 7.18 -23.29 16.00
N ARG A 38 8.04 -24.27 15.76
CA ARG A 38 7.73 -25.71 15.90
C ARG A 38 6.54 -26.16 15.06
N LEU A 39 6.35 -25.55 13.91
CA LEU A 39 5.34 -25.95 12.94
C LEU A 39 5.95 -26.88 11.91
N SER A 40 5.25 -27.99 11.60
CA SER A 40 5.59 -28.82 10.43
C SER A 40 5.12 -28.11 9.15
N GLN A 41 5.58 -28.58 8.00
CA GLN A 41 5.07 -28.09 6.71
C GLN A 41 3.57 -28.37 6.57
N GLU A 42 3.09 -29.48 7.09
CA GLU A 42 1.65 -29.81 7.11
C GLU A 42 0.86 -28.85 8.00
N ASP A 43 1.39 -28.53 9.18
CA ASP A 43 0.75 -27.55 10.07
C ASP A 43 0.62 -26.19 9.40
N LEU A 44 1.68 -25.74 8.73
CA LEU A 44 1.65 -24.47 8.00
C LEU A 44 0.64 -24.53 6.85
N ALA A 45 0.64 -25.61 6.07
CA ALA A 45 -0.30 -25.80 4.97
C ALA A 45 -1.77 -25.74 5.45
N GLN A 46 -2.05 -26.41 6.55
CA GLN A 46 -3.38 -26.42 7.15
C GLN A 46 -3.82 -25.03 7.63
N ARG A 47 -2.94 -24.31 8.30
CA ARG A 47 -3.23 -22.94 8.80
C ARG A 47 -3.36 -21.91 7.69
N VAL A 48 -2.57 -22.04 6.64
CA VAL A 48 -2.64 -21.19 5.44
C VAL A 48 -3.88 -21.53 4.60
N GLY A 49 -4.36 -22.76 4.67
CA GLY A 49 -5.47 -23.23 3.84
C GLY A 49 -5.03 -23.61 2.44
N THR A 50 -3.86 -24.25 2.32
CA THR A 50 -3.28 -24.70 1.06
C THR A 50 -2.78 -26.14 1.18
N SER A 51 -2.29 -26.71 0.07
CA SER A 51 -1.71 -28.06 0.06
C SER A 51 -0.29 -28.08 0.60
N LEU A 52 0.13 -29.25 1.11
CA LEU A 52 1.51 -29.48 1.52
C LEU A 52 2.50 -29.23 0.38
N SER A 53 2.16 -29.64 -0.85
CA SER A 53 3.02 -29.42 -2.01
C SER A 53 3.21 -27.94 -2.32
N THR A 54 2.20 -27.12 -2.10
CA THR A 54 2.30 -25.65 -2.25
C THR A 54 3.26 -25.06 -1.22
N VAL A 55 3.20 -25.49 0.03
CA VAL A 55 4.14 -25.05 1.07
C VAL A 55 5.57 -25.46 0.74
N ARG A 56 5.78 -26.71 0.32
CA ARG A 56 7.11 -27.20 -0.09
C ARG A 56 7.68 -26.36 -1.22
N ARG A 57 6.90 -26.10 -2.26
CA ARG A 57 7.32 -25.27 -3.40
C ARG A 57 7.65 -23.84 -2.98
N MET A 58 6.83 -23.25 -2.13
CA MET A 58 7.06 -21.90 -1.60
C MET A 58 8.39 -21.84 -0.84
N GLU A 59 8.66 -22.82 0.03
CA GLU A 59 9.92 -22.89 0.78
C GLU A 59 11.13 -23.19 -0.12
N ASP A 60 10.93 -23.84 -1.25
CA ASP A 60 11.95 -24.06 -2.29
C ASP A 60 12.17 -22.86 -3.22
N GLY A 61 11.44 -21.78 -3.03
CA GLY A 61 11.56 -20.57 -3.85
C GLY A 61 10.85 -20.67 -5.19
N TYR A 62 9.77 -21.44 -5.28
CA TYR A 62 9.03 -21.60 -6.52
C TYR A 62 8.40 -20.27 -6.98
N PRO A 63 8.72 -19.81 -8.22
CA PRO A 63 8.27 -18.51 -8.70
C PRO A 63 6.77 -18.43 -8.98
N GLY A 64 6.11 -19.56 -9.16
CA GLY A 64 4.68 -19.65 -9.38
C GLY A 64 3.82 -19.63 -8.11
N THR A 65 4.41 -19.41 -6.95
CA THR A 65 3.66 -19.25 -5.70
C THR A 65 2.75 -18.04 -5.79
N ALA A 66 1.46 -18.24 -5.55
CA ALA A 66 0.51 -17.14 -5.57
C ALA A 66 0.83 -16.14 -4.44
N LEU A 67 0.74 -14.85 -4.74
CA LEU A 67 1.02 -13.81 -3.77
C LEU A 67 0.14 -13.93 -2.52
N HIS A 68 -1.15 -14.25 -2.69
CA HIS A 68 -2.04 -14.44 -1.54
C HIS A 68 -1.62 -15.60 -0.64
N THR A 69 -1.05 -16.67 -1.20
CA THR A 69 -0.53 -17.79 -0.42
C THR A 69 0.67 -17.36 0.41
N PHE A 70 1.59 -16.64 -0.21
CA PHE A 70 2.73 -16.05 0.48
C PHE A 70 2.31 -15.11 1.62
N LEU A 71 1.38 -14.20 1.37
CA LEU A 71 0.87 -13.28 2.40
C LEU A 71 0.13 -14.02 3.53
N ARG A 72 -0.61 -15.07 3.23
CA ARG A 72 -1.25 -15.93 4.23
C ARG A 72 -0.21 -16.64 5.11
N ALA A 73 0.87 -17.13 4.53
CA ALA A 73 1.97 -17.74 5.27
C ALA A 73 2.61 -16.71 6.22
N LEU A 74 2.88 -15.51 5.75
CA LEU A 74 3.40 -14.43 6.60
C LEU A 74 2.42 -14.05 7.71
N HIS A 75 1.14 -14.06 7.44
CA HIS A 75 0.12 -13.82 8.47
C HIS A 75 0.17 -14.88 9.57
N VAL A 76 0.24 -16.15 9.21
CA VAL A 76 0.39 -17.27 10.17
C VAL A 76 1.67 -17.14 10.99
N LEU A 77 2.76 -16.71 10.37
CA LEU A 77 4.05 -16.51 11.01
C LEU A 77 4.14 -15.18 11.80
N GLY A 78 3.13 -14.32 11.74
CA GLY A 78 3.12 -13.02 12.42
C GLY A 78 4.03 -11.96 11.76
N ARG A 79 4.33 -12.12 10.46
CA ARG A 79 5.26 -11.27 9.72
C ARG A 79 4.61 -10.46 8.57
N LEU A 80 3.27 -10.42 8.53
CA LEU A 80 2.57 -9.74 7.44
C LEU A 80 2.90 -8.23 7.37
N ASN A 81 2.97 -7.57 8.52
CA ASN A 81 3.25 -6.13 8.56
C ASN A 81 4.64 -5.77 8.02
N ASP A 82 5.61 -6.68 8.13
CA ASP A 82 6.96 -6.45 7.60
C ASP A 82 6.95 -6.27 6.08
N VAL A 83 6.14 -7.06 5.37
CA VAL A 83 5.99 -6.93 3.91
C VAL A 83 5.29 -5.62 3.53
N LEU A 84 4.30 -5.22 4.29
CA LEU A 84 3.61 -3.94 4.05
C LEU A 84 4.59 -2.76 4.20
N GLN A 85 5.54 -2.85 5.12
CA GLN A 85 6.56 -1.83 5.32
C GLN A 85 7.56 -1.74 4.15
N VAL A 86 7.87 -2.86 3.50
CA VAL A 86 8.82 -2.88 2.37
C VAL A 86 8.34 -1.99 1.22
N MET A 87 7.04 -1.98 0.93
CA MET A 87 6.45 -1.20 -0.17
C MET A 87 5.75 0.08 0.31
N ALA A 88 5.81 0.37 1.60
CA ALA A 88 5.23 1.59 2.12
C ALA A 88 5.85 2.81 1.43
N THR A 89 5.02 3.72 0.97
CA THR A 89 5.45 4.90 0.20
C THR A 89 6.50 5.72 0.97
N GLU A 90 6.35 5.85 2.27
CA GLU A 90 7.29 6.55 3.16
C GLU A 90 8.67 5.90 3.23
N ASN A 91 8.80 4.62 2.91
CA ASN A 91 10.06 3.88 2.89
C ASN A 91 10.71 3.85 1.50
N ASP A 92 10.03 4.36 0.49
CA ASP A 92 10.56 4.48 -0.87
C ASP A 92 11.24 5.83 -1.07
N VAL A 93 12.51 5.91 -0.69
CA VAL A 93 13.31 7.15 -0.74
C VAL A 93 13.38 7.70 -2.17
N LEU A 94 13.64 6.86 -3.16
CA LEU A 94 13.71 7.27 -4.55
C LEU A 94 12.35 7.75 -5.06
N GLY A 95 11.28 7.01 -4.76
CA GLY A 95 9.92 7.38 -5.14
C GLY A 95 9.50 8.72 -4.52
N MET A 96 9.84 8.95 -3.26
CA MET A 96 9.57 10.22 -2.58
C MET A 96 10.32 11.40 -3.21
N GLU A 97 11.56 11.21 -3.64
CA GLU A 97 12.32 12.23 -4.36
C GLU A 97 11.71 12.53 -5.73
N LEU A 98 11.33 11.50 -6.49
CA LEU A 98 10.67 11.66 -7.78
C LEU A 98 9.35 12.44 -7.66
N VAL A 99 8.56 12.16 -6.65
CA VAL A 99 7.32 12.91 -6.37
C VAL A 99 7.64 14.35 -6.02
N ARG A 100 8.70 14.61 -5.23
CA ARG A 100 9.12 15.94 -4.85
C ARG A 100 9.59 16.76 -6.04
N GLU A 101 10.27 16.16 -7.00
CA GLU A 101 10.68 16.82 -8.26
C GLU A 101 9.49 17.15 -9.17
N GLN A 102 8.44 16.32 -9.18
CA GLN A 102 7.25 16.49 -10.00
C GLN A 102 6.23 17.44 -9.39
N LEU A 103 6.22 17.60 -8.06
CA LEU A 103 5.34 18.55 -7.40
C LEU A 103 5.84 19.97 -7.62
N PRO A 104 4.98 20.92 -8.02
CA PRO A 104 5.35 22.31 -8.11
C PRO A 104 5.83 22.80 -6.74
N GLN A 105 7.02 23.37 -6.67
CA GLN A 105 7.63 23.89 -5.42
C GLN A 105 6.82 25.01 -4.77
N ARG A 106 5.87 25.58 -5.51
CA ARG A 106 4.92 26.56 -4.98
C ARG A 106 3.52 26.05 -5.28
N VAL A 107 2.75 25.85 -4.24
CA VAL A 107 1.32 25.84 -4.39
C VAL A 107 0.95 27.18 -4.99
N ARG A 108 0.54 27.23 -6.28
CA ARG A 108 -0.18 28.37 -6.78
C ARG A 108 -1.41 28.48 -5.89
N THR A 109 -1.36 29.37 -4.93
CA THR A 109 -2.58 29.88 -4.39
C THR A 109 -3.33 30.37 -5.63
N VAL A 110 -4.38 29.67 -6.02
CA VAL A 110 -5.41 30.29 -6.83
C VAL A 110 -5.74 31.52 -6.02
N ARG A 111 -5.25 32.69 -6.48
CA ARG A 111 -5.81 33.93 -5.99
C ARG A 111 -7.28 33.79 -6.32
N GLY A 112 -8.03 33.34 -5.34
CA GLY A 112 -9.45 33.51 -5.37
C GLY A 112 -9.63 34.97 -5.77
N SER A 113 -10.28 35.23 -6.86
CA SER A 113 -10.72 36.54 -7.17
C SER A 113 -11.18 37.12 -5.83
N LYS A 114 -10.47 38.13 -5.32
CA LYS A 114 -10.96 38.87 -4.19
C LYS A 114 -12.42 39.11 -4.52
N PRO A 115 -13.37 38.72 -3.69
CA PRO A 115 -14.73 39.17 -3.93
C PRO A 115 -14.58 40.68 -4.09
N ARG A 116 -14.94 41.21 -5.25
CA ARG A 116 -15.07 42.62 -5.39
C ARG A 116 -16.03 42.96 -4.28
N VAL A 117 -15.49 43.55 -3.25
CA VAL A 117 -16.31 44.25 -2.28
C VAL A 117 -17.00 45.30 -3.13
N GLY A 118 -18.20 44.99 -3.54
CA GLY A 118 -19.06 45.96 -4.16
C GLY A 118 -19.08 47.14 -3.20
N ARG A 119 -18.71 48.28 -3.70
CA ARG A 119 -18.93 49.54 -3.00
C ARG A 119 -20.35 49.45 -2.44
N SER A 120 -20.47 49.31 -1.16
CA SER A 120 -21.73 49.51 -0.49
C SER A 120 -22.15 50.94 -0.82
N PRO A 121 -23.31 51.15 -1.39
CA PRO A 121 -23.82 52.50 -1.49
C PRO A 121 -23.89 53.03 -0.05
N ALA A 122 -23.47 54.29 0.08
CA ALA A 122 -23.43 54.99 1.34
C ALA A 122 -24.71 54.76 2.12
N ALA A 123 -24.54 54.36 3.35
CA ALA A 123 -25.64 54.27 4.30
C ALA A 123 -26.31 55.64 4.37
N GLN A 124 -27.54 55.67 3.96
CA GLN A 124 -28.39 56.79 4.34
C GLN A 124 -28.69 56.60 5.82
N GLU A 125 -28.26 57.57 6.58
CA GLU A 125 -28.72 57.78 7.93
C GLU A 125 -30.23 57.90 7.93
N GLY A 126 -30.89 56.91 8.42
CA GLY A 126 -32.28 56.99 8.83
C GLY A 126 -32.32 56.96 10.34
N THR A 127 -32.30 58.10 10.92
CA THR A 127 -32.71 58.25 12.29
C THR A 127 -34.18 57.86 12.41
N SER A 128 -34.47 56.91 13.18
CA SER A 128 -35.72 56.81 13.91
C SER A 128 -35.45 56.21 15.26
N ASP A 129 -35.41 57.10 16.20
CA ASP A 129 -35.81 56.77 17.55
C ASP A 129 -37.11 55.98 17.53
N ASP A 130 -37.09 54.87 18.15
CA ASP A 130 -38.19 54.49 19.01
C ASP A 130 -37.66 53.46 19.97
N ALA A 131 -37.32 53.97 21.10
CA ALA A 131 -37.36 53.25 22.32
C ALA A 131 -38.79 52.76 22.49
N ASP A 132 -38.96 51.44 22.61
CA ASP A 132 -40.06 50.95 23.40
C ASP A 132 -39.65 49.71 24.11
N GLU A 133 -39.67 49.94 25.37
CA GLU A 133 -39.76 49.01 26.45
C GLU A 133 -40.60 47.80 26.09
N LEU A 134 -40.08 46.65 26.34
CA LEU A 134 -40.91 45.56 26.80
C LEU A 134 -40.16 44.80 27.88
N GLU A 135 -40.43 45.20 29.08
CA GLU A 135 -40.47 44.31 30.25
C GLU A 135 -41.38 43.15 29.92
N GLY A 136 -40.88 42.01 30.04
CA GLY A 136 -41.68 40.79 30.01
C GLY A 136 -40.93 39.69 30.75
N PHE A 137 -41.38 39.39 31.84
CA PHE A 137 -41.04 38.34 32.76
C PHE A 137 -40.34 37.12 32.21
#